data_d5af8e916f5287f44017ac27151882e5
#
_entry.id   d5af8e916f5287f44017ac27151882e5
#
_cell.length_a   1.000
_cell.length_b   1.000
_cell.length_c   1.000
_cell.angle_alpha   90.00
_cell.angle_beta   90.00
_cell.angle_gamma   90.00
#
_symmetry.space_group_name_H-M   'P 1'
#
loop_
_entity.id
_entity.type
_entity.pdbx_description
1 polymer ?
#
loop_
_entity_poly.entity_id
_entity_poly.type
_entity_poly.pdbx_seq_one_letter_code
_entity_poly.pdbx_strand_id
1 'polypeptide(L)'
;MANASLSSNPNPTNKRRKLIMLGILIQHPTEGLILYETGAGENYPEDVGPPIQDIFTRIDHDASKNLDAQIALTGHDIDDVKMVIIGHLHLDHSGGLEHFRGKDVPVYVHELELKHAFYSVATKTDLGVYLPHYLTFDINWVPFHGSYYEIAPGINLHHAPGHTPGLTIMQVNLKESGTWVFTSDQYHVKENYADGVPQGWLARDHDAWVRSHQMIKGLQKRTRAKVVLGHCWDTIRELDVEFAPRAYE
;
A
#
# COMPACT_ATOMS: atom_id res chain seq x y z
N MET A 1 -12.80 -8.01 6.24
CA MET A 1 -13.03 -8.94 5.10
C MET A 1 -13.71 -8.18 3.96
N ALA A 2 -13.21 -8.29 2.73
CA ALA A 2 -13.85 -7.68 1.57
C ALA A 2 -14.72 -8.68 0.81
N ASN A 3 -15.64 -8.16 -0.01
CA ASN A 3 -16.40 -9.00 -0.94
C ASN A 3 -15.45 -9.50 -2.05
N ALA A 4 -15.45 -10.80 -2.33
CA ALA A 4 -14.56 -11.40 -3.31
C ALA A 4 -14.74 -10.83 -4.73
N SER A 5 -15.92 -10.31 -5.07
CA SER A 5 -16.17 -9.63 -6.34
C SER A 5 -15.37 -8.33 -6.52
N LEU A 6 -14.84 -7.75 -5.44
CA LEU A 6 -14.00 -6.56 -5.46
C LEU A 6 -12.51 -6.88 -5.63
N SER A 7 -12.12 -8.11 -5.32
CA SER A 7 -10.71 -8.52 -5.27
C SER A 7 -10.32 -9.50 -6.36
N SER A 8 -11.28 -10.15 -7.00
CA SER A 8 -11.04 -11.12 -8.06
C SER A 8 -12.17 -11.14 -9.07
N ASN A 9 -11.83 -11.22 -10.33
CA ASN A 9 -12.67 -11.35 -11.50
C ASN A 9 -11.99 -12.38 -12.45
N PRO A 10 -12.64 -13.18 -13.28
CA PRO A 10 -14.00 -13.04 -13.80
C PRO A 10 -15.08 -13.79 -13.05
N ASN A 11 -14.79 -14.46 -11.96
CA ASN A 11 -15.75 -15.27 -11.23
C ASN A 11 -16.13 -14.61 -9.88
N PRO A 12 -16.86 -13.46 -9.90
CA PRO A 12 -17.27 -12.79 -8.68
C PRO A 12 -18.18 -13.71 -7.86
N THR A 13 -17.88 -13.81 -6.57
CA THR A 13 -18.71 -14.53 -5.61
C THR A 13 -19.16 -13.56 -4.53
N ASN A 14 -20.33 -13.75 -3.95
CA ASN A 14 -20.79 -12.97 -2.80
C ASN A 14 -20.11 -13.41 -1.48
N LYS A 15 -19.07 -14.26 -1.56
CA LYS A 15 -18.31 -14.68 -0.39
C LYS A 15 -17.36 -13.59 0.04
N ARG A 16 -17.22 -13.41 1.36
CA ARG A 16 -16.19 -12.53 1.91
C ARG A 16 -14.82 -13.19 1.83
N ARG A 17 -13.80 -12.40 1.56
CA ARG A 17 -12.40 -12.85 1.51
C ARG A 17 -11.59 -12.09 2.55
N LYS A 18 -10.73 -12.80 3.28
CA LYS A 18 -9.74 -12.16 4.14
C LYS A 18 -8.68 -11.51 3.26
N LEU A 19 -8.43 -10.24 3.51
CA LEU A 19 -7.34 -9.46 2.94
C LEU A 19 -6.45 -9.02 4.10
N ILE A 20 -5.17 -8.97 3.88
CA ILE A 20 -4.18 -8.45 4.84
C ILE A 20 -3.88 -6.99 4.52
N MET A 21 -3.37 -6.25 5.49
CA MET A 21 -2.72 -4.97 5.28
C MET A 21 -1.23 -5.14 5.50
N LEU A 22 -0.41 -4.55 4.64
CA LEU A 22 1.04 -4.66 4.68
C LEU A 22 1.67 -3.31 4.96
N GLY A 23 2.68 -3.30 5.82
CA GLY A 23 3.67 -2.24 5.92
C GLY A 23 5.06 -2.85 5.70
N ILE A 24 5.92 -2.16 4.99
CA ILE A 24 7.28 -2.62 4.69
C ILE A 24 8.28 -1.67 5.34
N LEU A 25 9.02 -2.17 6.31
CA LEU A 25 10.06 -1.40 6.99
C LEU A 25 11.43 -1.72 6.38
N ILE A 26 12.18 -0.69 6.01
CA ILE A 26 13.49 -0.82 5.36
C ILE A 26 14.52 -0.08 6.20
N GLN A 27 15.53 -0.81 6.68
CA GLN A 27 16.73 -0.22 7.27
C GLN A 27 17.70 0.12 6.14
N HIS A 28 17.69 1.39 5.70
CA HIS A 28 18.59 1.84 4.63
C HIS A 28 19.93 2.33 5.21
N PRO A 29 21.07 1.99 4.61
CA PRO A 29 22.40 2.30 5.19
C PRO A 29 22.71 3.79 5.31
N THR A 30 22.15 4.65 4.47
CA THR A 30 22.41 6.10 4.49
C THR A 30 21.17 6.92 4.87
N GLU A 31 19.96 6.47 4.52
CA GLU A 31 18.72 7.21 4.74
C GLU A 31 18.03 6.86 6.06
N GLY A 32 18.52 5.82 6.78
CA GLY A 32 17.92 5.35 8.01
C GLY A 32 16.68 4.50 7.78
N LEU A 33 15.70 4.62 8.66
CA LEU A 33 14.50 3.80 8.65
C LEU A 33 13.44 4.38 7.71
N ILE A 34 13.06 3.61 6.69
CA ILE A 34 12.07 3.99 5.67
C ILE A 34 10.85 3.07 5.82
N LEU A 35 9.66 3.65 5.83
CA LEU A 35 8.41 2.90 5.87
C LEU A 35 7.66 3.04 4.55
N TYR A 36 7.27 1.93 3.95
CA TYR A 36 6.36 1.91 2.80
C TYR A 36 5.02 1.34 3.22
N GLU A 37 3.94 2.07 3.00
CA GLU A 37 2.56 1.84 3.44
C GLU A 37 2.39 1.88 4.97
N THR A 38 1.25 2.38 5.43
CA THR A 38 0.98 2.57 6.86
C THR A 38 -0.25 1.83 7.38
N GLY A 39 -0.94 1.08 6.53
CA GLY A 39 -2.13 0.34 6.92
C GLY A 39 -3.33 1.23 7.24
N ALA A 40 -4.29 0.69 7.98
CA ALA A 40 -5.45 1.42 8.48
C ALA A 40 -5.13 2.09 9.83
N GLY A 41 -5.80 3.21 10.11
CA GLY A 41 -5.66 3.92 11.38
C GLY A 41 -6.17 3.12 12.59
N GLU A 42 -5.78 3.53 13.77
CA GLU A 42 -6.17 2.86 15.02
C GLU A 42 -7.69 2.83 15.18
N ASN A 43 -8.34 3.94 14.88
CA ASN A 43 -9.80 4.11 14.97
C ASN A 43 -10.53 3.79 13.66
N TYR A 44 -10.00 2.90 12.86
CA TYR A 44 -10.54 2.55 11.54
C TYR A 44 -12.07 2.32 11.52
N PRO A 45 -12.69 1.56 12.45
CA PRO A 45 -14.13 1.34 12.40
C PRO A 45 -14.95 2.62 12.55
N GLU A 46 -14.50 3.53 13.39
CA GLU A 46 -15.15 4.82 13.66
C GLU A 46 -14.93 5.80 12.53
N ASP A 47 -13.72 5.85 11.99
CA ASP A 47 -13.31 6.78 10.92
C ASP A 47 -14.01 6.50 9.59
N VAL A 48 -14.18 5.23 9.24
CA VAL A 48 -14.82 4.84 7.97
C VAL A 48 -16.36 4.84 8.06
N GLY A 49 -16.91 4.47 9.20
CA GLY A 49 -18.35 4.37 9.41
C GLY A 49 -19.08 3.39 8.48
N PRO A 50 -20.37 3.14 8.71
CA PRO A 50 -21.21 2.41 7.78
C PRO A 50 -21.51 3.28 6.53
N PRO A 51 -21.64 2.75 5.29
CA PRO A 51 -21.62 1.33 4.92
C PRO A 51 -20.21 0.76 4.60
N ILE A 52 -19.15 1.57 4.68
CA ILE A 52 -17.79 1.12 4.32
C ILE A 52 -17.34 0.00 5.23
N GLN A 53 -17.63 0.10 6.51
CA GLN A 53 -17.35 -0.94 7.50
C GLN A 53 -17.98 -2.29 7.16
N ASP A 54 -19.17 -2.27 6.53
CA ASP A 54 -19.83 -3.49 6.08
C ASP A 54 -19.14 -4.14 4.87
N ILE A 55 -18.49 -3.32 4.03
CA ILE A 55 -17.78 -3.79 2.83
C ILE A 55 -16.37 -4.25 3.21
N PHE A 56 -15.63 -3.41 3.95
CA PHE A 56 -14.24 -3.58 4.34
C PHE A 56 -14.10 -3.71 5.86
N THR A 57 -14.75 -4.72 6.42
CA THR A 57 -14.72 -4.96 7.88
C THR A 57 -13.31 -5.29 8.35
N ARG A 58 -12.76 -4.51 9.28
CA ARG A 58 -11.54 -4.89 10.01
C ARG A 58 -11.85 -6.05 10.94
N ILE A 59 -11.08 -7.12 10.85
CA ILE A 59 -11.24 -8.33 11.65
C ILE A 59 -9.90 -8.76 12.24
N ASP A 60 -9.96 -9.57 13.28
CA ASP A 60 -8.77 -10.14 13.92
C ASP A 60 -7.76 -9.05 14.35
N HIS A 61 -8.26 -7.89 14.80
CA HIS A 61 -7.47 -6.73 15.21
C HIS A 61 -7.56 -6.49 16.71
N ASP A 62 -6.43 -6.17 17.29
CA ASP A 62 -6.25 -5.60 18.63
C ASP A 62 -5.06 -4.62 18.60
N ALA A 63 -4.79 -3.94 19.70
CA ALA A 63 -3.74 -2.92 19.77
C ALA A 63 -2.32 -3.44 19.43
N SER A 64 -2.06 -4.73 19.60
CA SER A 64 -0.77 -5.31 19.20
C SER A 64 -0.52 -5.31 17.68
N LYS A 65 -1.57 -5.05 16.90
CA LYS A 65 -1.52 -4.98 15.43
C LYS A 65 -1.54 -3.56 14.88
N ASN A 66 -1.50 -2.57 15.76
CA ASN A 66 -1.28 -1.18 15.35
C ASN A 66 0.12 -1.02 14.76
N LEU A 67 0.30 -0.01 13.91
CA LEU A 67 1.53 0.21 13.17
C LEU A 67 2.77 0.35 14.09
N ASP A 68 2.66 1.15 15.13
CA ASP A 68 3.71 1.37 16.14
C ASP A 68 4.09 0.07 16.86
N ALA A 69 3.10 -0.70 17.29
CA ALA A 69 3.32 -1.99 17.93
C ALA A 69 3.99 -3.00 16.99
N GLN A 70 3.63 -3.01 15.71
CA GLN A 70 4.26 -3.88 14.71
C GLN A 70 5.69 -3.45 14.41
N ILE A 71 5.98 -2.15 14.35
CA ILE A 71 7.35 -1.64 14.20
C ILE A 71 8.18 -2.02 15.43
N ALA A 72 7.63 -1.92 16.64
CA ALA A 72 8.32 -2.30 17.87
C ALA A 72 8.76 -3.77 17.90
N LEU A 73 8.03 -4.69 17.25
CA LEU A 73 8.43 -6.09 17.10
C LEU A 73 9.72 -6.27 16.27
N THR A 74 10.09 -5.28 15.46
CA THR A 74 11.35 -5.29 14.71
C THR A 74 12.54 -4.74 15.51
N GLY A 75 12.32 -4.28 16.73
CA GLY A 75 13.32 -3.65 17.58
C GLY A 75 13.53 -2.15 17.31
N HIS A 76 12.65 -1.51 16.56
CA HIS A 76 12.67 -0.08 16.26
C HIS A 76 11.49 0.63 16.90
N ASP A 77 11.58 1.96 17.03
CA ASP A 77 10.49 2.82 17.41
C ASP A 77 9.90 3.49 16.14
N ILE A 78 8.60 3.77 16.14
CA ILE A 78 7.96 4.50 15.04
C ILE A 78 8.54 5.91 14.88
N ASP A 79 9.03 6.51 15.95
CA ASP A 79 9.72 7.81 15.96
C ASP A 79 11.11 7.76 15.30
N ASP A 80 11.67 6.58 15.09
CA ASP A 80 12.92 6.39 14.35
C ASP A 80 12.73 6.46 12.84
N VAL A 81 11.50 6.39 12.34
CA VAL A 81 11.19 6.47 10.91
C VAL A 81 11.60 7.85 10.37
N LYS A 82 12.45 7.85 9.34
CA LYS A 82 12.99 9.06 8.70
C LYS A 82 12.25 9.45 7.43
N MET A 83 11.50 8.53 6.86
CA MET A 83 10.81 8.72 5.59
C MET A 83 9.63 7.75 5.50
N VAL A 84 8.50 8.25 5.03
CA VAL A 84 7.33 7.43 4.68
C VAL A 84 7.08 7.51 3.19
N ILE A 85 6.75 6.39 2.57
CA ILE A 85 6.37 6.29 1.16
C ILE A 85 4.98 5.67 1.11
N ILE A 86 4.05 6.30 0.43
CA ILE A 86 2.69 5.80 0.27
C ILE A 86 2.44 5.42 -1.19
N GLY A 87 2.05 4.19 -1.42
CA GLY A 87 1.69 3.70 -2.75
C GLY A 87 0.42 4.34 -3.29
N HIS A 88 -0.60 4.51 -2.44
CA HIS A 88 -1.81 5.29 -2.70
C HIS A 88 -2.53 5.62 -1.39
N LEU A 89 -3.49 6.56 -1.44
CA LEU A 89 -4.07 7.17 -0.23
C LEU A 89 -5.44 6.60 0.18
N HIS A 90 -5.73 5.34 -0.17
CA HIS A 90 -6.92 4.67 0.35
C HIS A 90 -6.80 4.38 1.85
N LEU A 91 -7.95 4.10 2.45
CA LEU A 91 -8.19 3.97 3.88
C LEU A 91 -7.33 2.92 4.60
N ASP A 92 -6.85 1.92 3.89
CA ASP A 92 -6.07 0.80 4.42
C ASP A 92 -4.57 0.86 4.05
N HIS A 93 -4.12 2.01 3.51
CA HIS A 93 -2.72 2.32 3.20
C HIS A 93 -2.22 3.58 3.89
N SER A 94 -3.11 4.53 4.17
CA SER A 94 -2.76 5.86 4.69
C SER A 94 -3.20 6.12 6.14
N GLY A 95 -3.83 5.14 6.80
CA GLY A 95 -4.37 5.36 8.14
C GLY A 95 -3.31 5.62 9.20
N GLY A 96 -2.23 4.86 9.19
CA GLY A 96 -1.12 5.05 10.14
C GLY A 96 -0.31 6.33 9.93
N LEU A 97 -0.66 7.17 8.92
CA LEU A 97 -0.11 8.53 8.81
C LEU A 97 -0.45 9.40 10.02
N GLU A 98 -1.42 9.01 10.83
CA GLU A 98 -1.74 9.68 12.10
C GLU A 98 -0.52 9.80 13.03
N HIS A 99 0.40 8.84 13.01
CA HIS A 99 1.65 8.86 13.79
C HIS A 99 2.65 9.92 13.31
N PHE A 100 2.50 10.45 12.09
CA PHE A 100 3.42 11.41 11.47
C PHE A 100 2.86 12.84 11.42
N ARG A 101 1.68 13.08 11.96
CA ARG A 101 1.06 14.40 12.04
C ARG A 101 1.90 15.36 12.87
N GLY A 102 2.13 16.56 12.34
CA GLY A 102 2.93 17.59 13.00
C GLY A 102 4.43 17.27 13.11
N LYS A 103 4.90 16.15 12.53
CA LYS A 103 6.32 15.78 12.48
C LYS A 103 6.97 16.22 11.17
N ASP A 104 8.27 16.47 11.21
CA ASP A 104 9.06 16.82 10.02
C ASP A 104 9.56 15.56 9.26
N VAL A 105 8.78 14.49 9.31
CA VAL A 105 9.04 13.26 8.55
C VAL A 105 8.41 13.39 7.17
N PRO A 106 9.20 13.37 6.08
CA PRO A 106 8.64 13.51 4.74
C PRO A 106 7.79 12.30 4.36
N VAL A 107 6.60 12.57 3.83
CA VAL A 107 5.65 11.58 3.32
C VAL A 107 5.62 11.69 1.80
N TYR A 108 6.30 10.77 1.14
CA TYR A 108 6.38 10.73 -0.32
C TYR A 108 5.15 10.07 -0.91
N VAL A 109 4.53 10.75 -1.85
CA VAL A 109 3.35 10.28 -2.58
C VAL A 109 3.40 10.83 -4.01
N HIS A 110 2.86 10.08 -4.97
CA HIS A 110 2.78 10.60 -6.34
C HIS A 110 1.83 11.81 -6.41
N GLU A 111 2.21 12.87 -7.15
CA GLU A 111 1.39 14.10 -7.20
C GLU A 111 -0.04 13.87 -7.68
N LEU A 112 -0.23 12.93 -8.63
CA LEU A 112 -1.58 12.61 -9.13
C LEU A 112 -2.44 11.95 -8.07
N GLU A 113 -1.84 11.16 -7.18
CA GLU A 113 -2.52 10.58 -6.04
C GLU A 113 -2.95 11.64 -5.04
N LEU A 114 -2.02 12.50 -4.64
CA LEU A 114 -2.30 13.56 -3.69
C LEU A 114 -3.40 14.49 -4.21
N LYS A 115 -3.31 14.93 -5.46
CA LYS A 115 -4.33 15.78 -6.10
C LYS A 115 -5.68 15.09 -6.14
N HIS A 116 -5.73 13.81 -6.52
CA HIS A 116 -6.97 13.06 -6.63
C HIS A 116 -7.61 12.83 -5.26
N ALA A 117 -6.83 12.45 -4.25
CA ALA A 117 -7.31 12.19 -2.90
C ALA A 117 -7.96 13.45 -2.28
N PHE A 118 -7.25 14.59 -2.29
CA PHE A 118 -7.78 15.84 -1.76
C PHE A 118 -9.00 16.34 -2.55
N TYR A 119 -8.98 16.22 -3.88
CA TYR A 119 -10.14 16.54 -4.72
C TYR A 119 -11.33 15.66 -4.37
N SER A 120 -11.13 14.35 -4.22
CA SER A 120 -12.19 13.38 -3.91
C SER A 120 -12.85 13.67 -2.57
N VAL A 121 -12.06 13.99 -1.53
CA VAL A 121 -12.60 14.39 -0.22
C VAL A 121 -13.37 15.71 -0.32
N ALA A 122 -12.81 16.72 -0.97
CA ALA A 122 -13.44 18.04 -1.09
C ALA A 122 -14.77 18.01 -1.88
N THR A 123 -14.84 17.19 -2.91
CA THR A 123 -16.01 17.08 -3.81
C THR A 123 -16.95 15.95 -3.45
N LYS A 124 -16.58 15.11 -2.48
CA LYS A 124 -17.31 13.90 -2.08
C LYS A 124 -17.46 12.88 -3.23
N THR A 125 -16.55 12.91 -4.18
CA THR A 125 -16.36 11.85 -5.16
C THR A 125 -15.49 10.76 -4.56
N ASP A 126 -15.69 9.52 -4.94
CA ASP A 126 -14.93 8.37 -4.40
C ASP A 126 -14.93 8.28 -2.86
N LEU A 127 -16.03 8.73 -2.25
CA LEU A 127 -16.21 8.70 -0.80
C LEU A 127 -16.15 7.27 -0.26
N GLY A 128 -15.50 7.16 0.89
CA GLY A 128 -15.39 5.93 1.64
C GLY A 128 -14.06 5.20 1.42
N VAL A 129 -13.30 5.54 0.38
CA VAL A 129 -11.94 5.02 0.20
C VAL A 129 -10.87 6.06 0.53
N TYR A 130 -11.17 7.37 0.31
CA TYR A 130 -10.35 8.48 0.78
C TYR A 130 -10.98 9.11 2.01
N LEU A 131 -10.28 9.13 3.12
CA LEU A 131 -10.79 9.64 4.40
C LEU A 131 -10.18 10.99 4.74
N PRO A 132 -11.00 12.01 5.09
CA PRO A 132 -10.49 13.34 5.47
C PRO A 132 -9.60 13.29 6.71
N HIS A 133 -9.80 12.31 7.60
CA HIS A 133 -9.00 12.14 8.81
C HIS A 133 -7.52 11.83 8.51
N TYR A 134 -7.23 11.21 7.37
CA TYR A 134 -5.89 10.82 6.94
C TYR A 134 -5.23 11.85 6.02
N LEU A 135 -6.03 12.74 5.39
CA LEU A 135 -5.59 13.74 4.43
C LEU A 135 -5.48 15.12 5.09
N THR A 136 -4.62 15.24 6.08
CA THR A 136 -4.48 16.46 6.88
C THR A 136 -3.33 17.33 6.40
N PHE A 137 -3.41 18.66 6.68
CA PHE A 137 -2.40 19.64 6.25
C PHE A 137 -1.18 19.68 7.16
N ASP A 138 -1.19 18.99 8.28
CA ASP A 138 -0.09 18.86 9.24
C ASP A 138 0.82 17.64 8.97
N ILE A 139 0.59 16.95 7.86
CA ILE A 139 1.52 15.97 7.30
C ILE A 139 2.54 16.69 6.40
N ASN A 140 3.81 16.34 6.50
CA ASN A 140 4.87 16.85 5.63
C ASN A 140 4.83 16.15 4.24
N TRP A 141 3.86 16.52 3.43
CA TRP A 141 3.65 15.96 2.09
C TRP A 141 4.77 16.34 1.13
N VAL A 142 5.44 15.34 0.55
CA VAL A 142 6.47 15.52 -0.48
C VAL A 142 6.02 14.83 -1.76
N PRO A 143 5.34 15.54 -2.68
CA PRO A 143 4.90 14.95 -3.93
C PRO A 143 6.08 14.72 -4.89
N PHE A 144 6.14 13.54 -5.49
CA PHE A 144 7.04 13.25 -6.59
C PHE A 144 6.28 13.11 -7.91
N HIS A 145 7.01 13.15 -9.02
CA HIS A 145 6.45 13.26 -10.36
C HIS A 145 7.04 12.24 -11.32
N GLY A 146 6.32 11.97 -12.40
CA GLY A 146 6.79 11.14 -13.49
C GLY A 146 6.56 9.65 -13.30
N SER A 147 7.03 8.86 -14.23
CA SER A 147 6.78 7.41 -14.25
C SER A 147 7.77 6.60 -13.40
N TYR A 148 8.88 7.23 -13.01
CA TYR A 148 9.98 6.61 -12.26
C TYR A 148 10.64 7.63 -11.34
N TYR A 149 10.97 7.22 -10.14
CA TYR A 149 11.68 8.04 -9.17
C TYR A 149 12.57 7.16 -8.28
N GLU A 150 13.89 7.38 -8.31
CA GLU A 150 14.82 6.76 -7.36
C GLU A 150 14.83 7.62 -6.08
N ILE A 151 14.22 7.09 -5.02
CA ILE A 151 14.05 7.82 -3.75
C ILE A 151 15.26 7.67 -2.84
N ALA A 152 15.96 6.54 -2.95
CA ALA A 152 17.21 6.26 -2.26
C ALA A 152 18.00 5.23 -3.09
N PRO A 153 19.32 5.14 -2.92
CA PRO A 153 20.12 4.13 -3.62
C PRO A 153 19.53 2.72 -3.46
N GLY A 154 19.11 2.10 -4.56
CA GLY A 154 18.50 0.78 -4.57
C GLY A 154 17.00 0.73 -4.26
N ILE A 155 16.33 1.85 -3.99
CA ILE A 155 14.89 1.95 -3.80
C ILE A 155 14.29 2.82 -4.89
N ASN A 156 13.45 2.21 -5.72
CA ASN A 156 12.86 2.84 -6.90
C ASN A 156 11.34 2.81 -6.83
N LEU A 157 10.71 3.92 -7.13
CA LEU A 157 9.27 4.06 -7.22
C LEU A 157 8.86 4.09 -8.70
N HIS A 158 7.84 3.32 -9.03
CA HIS A 158 7.28 3.26 -10.38
C HIS A 158 5.81 3.63 -10.32
N HIS A 159 5.42 4.63 -11.09
CA HIS A 159 4.01 4.98 -11.27
C HIS A 159 3.28 3.87 -12.02
N ALA A 160 2.26 3.31 -11.39
CA ALA A 160 1.49 2.17 -11.89
C ALA A 160 -0.02 2.45 -11.79
N PRO A 161 -0.54 3.45 -12.54
CA PRO A 161 -1.93 3.88 -12.43
C PRO A 161 -2.92 2.79 -12.88
N GLY A 162 -4.16 2.93 -12.43
CA GLY A 162 -5.29 2.07 -12.81
C GLY A 162 -6.22 1.77 -11.66
N HIS A 163 -5.70 1.34 -10.52
CA HIS A 163 -6.46 1.27 -9.28
C HIS A 163 -6.79 2.68 -8.79
N THR A 164 -5.79 3.52 -8.68
CA THR A 164 -5.92 4.98 -8.53
C THR A 164 -5.08 5.70 -9.59
N PRO A 165 -5.31 7.01 -9.81
CA PRO A 165 -4.52 7.78 -10.79
C PRO A 165 -3.04 7.89 -10.45
N GLY A 166 -2.68 7.84 -9.17
CA GLY A 166 -1.32 8.02 -8.70
C GLY A 166 -0.70 6.80 -8.05
N LEU A 167 -1.33 5.62 -8.15
CA LEU A 167 -0.78 4.42 -7.54
C LEU A 167 0.68 4.20 -7.92
N THR A 168 1.48 3.92 -6.93
CA THR A 168 2.92 3.74 -7.03
C THR A 168 3.34 2.42 -6.41
N ILE A 169 4.13 1.66 -7.12
CA ILE A 169 4.78 0.45 -6.63
C ILE A 169 6.22 0.72 -6.25
N MET A 170 6.76 -0.03 -5.29
CA MET A 170 8.13 0.12 -4.83
C MET A 170 8.97 -1.09 -5.23
N GLN A 171 10.13 -0.82 -5.84
CA GLN A 171 11.18 -1.80 -6.10
C GLN A 171 12.31 -1.59 -5.10
N VAL A 172 12.76 -2.66 -4.45
CA VAL A 172 13.92 -2.66 -3.54
C VAL A 172 14.93 -3.68 -4.04
N ASN A 173 16.18 -3.25 -4.17
CA ASN A 173 17.29 -4.11 -4.55
C ASN A 173 18.12 -4.46 -3.30
N LEU A 174 17.93 -5.67 -2.81
CA LEU A 174 18.66 -6.19 -1.65
C LEU A 174 19.94 -6.88 -2.09
N LYS A 175 20.96 -6.83 -1.25
CA LYS A 175 22.29 -7.35 -1.57
C LYS A 175 22.30 -8.88 -1.73
N GLU A 176 21.63 -9.58 -0.84
CA GLU A 176 21.63 -11.05 -0.80
C GLU A 176 20.35 -11.65 -1.36
N SER A 177 19.21 -11.08 -1.02
CA SER A 177 17.89 -11.59 -1.40
C SER A 177 17.43 -11.17 -2.80
N GLY A 178 18.21 -10.31 -3.47
CA GLY A 178 17.92 -9.82 -4.83
C GLY A 178 16.84 -8.74 -4.88
N THR A 179 16.18 -8.62 -6.02
CA THR A 179 15.18 -7.56 -6.24
C THR A 179 13.79 -7.98 -5.75
N TRP A 180 13.12 -7.07 -5.08
CA TRP A 180 11.74 -7.20 -4.63
C TRP A 180 10.88 -6.10 -5.21
N VAL A 181 9.61 -6.40 -5.54
CA VAL A 181 8.63 -5.42 -6.01
C VAL A 181 7.38 -5.54 -5.15
N PHE A 182 7.08 -4.49 -4.41
CA PHE A 182 5.88 -4.34 -3.58
C PHE A 182 4.84 -3.59 -4.39
N THR A 183 3.71 -4.24 -4.68
CA THR A 183 2.79 -3.79 -5.72
C THR A 183 1.65 -2.91 -5.25
N SER A 184 1.56 -2.65 -3.92
CA SER A 184 0.36 -1.99 -3.38
C SER A 184 -0.89 -2.58 -4.01
N ASP A 185 -1.90 -1.78 -4.31
CA ASP A 185 -3.18 -2.22 -4.87
C ASP A 185 -3.22 -2.32 -6.40
N GLN A 186 -2.07 -2.36 -7.06
CA GLN A 186 -2.08 -2.87 -8.42
C GLN A 186 -2.60 -4.32 -8.44
N TYR A 187 -2.31 -5.09 -7.37
CA TYR A 187 -2.84 -6.44 -7.19
C TYR A 187 -3.24 -6.67 -5.73
N HIS A 188 -4.48 -7.01 -5.48
CA HIS A 188 -4.91 -7.46 -4.16
C HIS A 188 -4.44 -8.90 -3.91
N VAL A 189 -4.65 -9.79 -4.87
CA VAL A 189 -4.51 -11.23 -4.72
C VAL A 189 -3.84 -11.88 -5.94
N LYS A 190 -3.48 -13.15 -5.80
CA LYS A 190 -2.77 -13.91 -6.85
C LYS A 190 -3.48 -13.91 -8.19
N GLU A 191 -4.80 -14.01 -8.19
CA GLU A 191 -5.59 -14.04 -9.42
C GLU A 191 -5.44 -12.75 -10.22
N ASN A 192 -5.36 -11.59 -9.56
CA ASN A 192 -5.11 -10.32 -10.25
C ASN A 192 -3.77 -10.36 -11.00
N TYR A 193 -2.73 -10.88 -10.34
CA TYR A 193 -1.39 -10.92 -10.90
C TYR A 193 -1.20 -12.04 -11.92
N ALA A 194 -1.66 -13.27 -11.62
CA ALA A 194 -1.44 -14.45 -12.45
C ALA A 194 -2.27 -14.39 -13.75
N ASP A 195 -3.54 -14.04 -13.61
CA ASP A 195 -4.51 -14.06 -14.70
C ASP A 195 -4.60 -12.72 -15.43
N GLY A 196 -3.98 -11.67 -14.89
CA GLY A 196 -4.01 -10.31 -15.47
C GLY A 196 -5.40 -9.70 -15.40
N VAL A 197 -6.14 -9.95 -14.30
CA VAL A 197 -7.53 -9.52 -14.13
C VAL A 197 -7.62 -8.44 -13.05
N PRO A 198 -8.12 -7.24 -13.36
CA PRO A 198 -8.26 -6.16 -12.39
C PRO A 198 -9.28 -6.45 -11.28
N GLN A 199 -9.25 -5.64 -10.22
CA GLN A 199 -10.08 -5.78 -9.01
C GLN A 199 -11.53 -5.27 -9.21
N GLY A 200 -12.17 -5.59 -10.31
CA GLY A 200 -13.53 -5.15 -10.59
C GLY A 200 -13.65 -3.62 -10.62
N TRP A 201 -14.65 -3.06 -9.95
CA TRP A 201 -14.88 -1.62 -9.92
C TRP A 201 -13.82 -0.81 -9.15
N LEU A 202 -12.97 -1.45 -8.35
CA LEU A 202 -11.83 -0.81 -7.69
C LEU A 202 -10.69 -0.45 -8.66
N ALA A 203 -10.64 -1.02 -9.86
CA ALA A 203 -9.78 -0.55 -10.94
C ALA A 203 -10.49 0.60 -11.67
N ARG A 204 -10.13 1.85 -11.32
CA ARG A 204 -10.80 3.05 -11.83
C ARG A 204 -10.52 3.33 -13.31
N ASP A 205 -9.34 2.96 -13.79
CA ASP A 205 -8.94 3.03 -15.20
C ASP A 205 -8.41 1.67 -15.63
N HIS A 206 -9.25 0.93 -16.35
CA HIS A 206 -8.91 -0.41 -16.82
C HIS A 206 -7.71 -0.43 -17.78
N ASP A 207 -7.64 0.51 -18.71
CA ASP A 207 -6.56 0.56 -19.69
C ASP A 207 -5.23 0.93 -19.05
N ALA A 208 -5.24 1.86 -18.09
CA ALA A 208 -4.06 2.19 -17.30
C ALA A 208 -3.62 0.99 -16.47
N TRP A 209 -4.56 0.26 -15.84
CA TRP A 209 -4.27 -0.94 -15.06
C TRP A 209 -3.58 -2.02 -15.91
N VAL A 210 -4.06 -2.26 -17.13
CA VAL A 210 -3.46 -3.25 -18.06
C VAL A 210 -2.05 -2.83 -18.45
N ARG A 211 -1.81 -1.54 -18.76
CA ARG A 211 -0.46 -1.03 -19.05
C ARG A 211 0.48 -1.19 -17.87
N SER A 212 0.00 -0.88 -16.66
CA SER A 212 0.75 -1.05 -15.42
C SER A 212 1.08 -2.52 -15.16
N HIS A 213 0.12 -3.43 -15.39
CA HIS A 213 0.35 -4.87 -15.31
C HIS A 213 1.47 -5.33 -16.27
N GLN A 214 1.44 -4.88 -17.52
CA GLN A 214 2.47 -5.21 -18.51
C GLN A 214 3.85 -4.66 -18.09
N MET A 215 3.89 -3.43 -17.56
CA MET A 215 5.11 -2.81 -17.05
C MET A 215 5.71 -3.64 -15.90
N ILE A 216 4.89 -4.06 -14.93
CA ILE A 216 5.33 -4.85 -13.77
C ILE A 216 5.81 -6.24 -14.20
N LYS A 217 5.10 -6.92 -15.11
CA LYS A 217 5.57 -8.21 -15.68
C LYS A 217 6.90 -8.04 -16.41
N GLY A 218 7.08 -6.95 -17.15
CA GLY A 218 8.34 -6.61 -17.79
C GLY A 218 9.46 -6.33 -16.79
N LEU A 219 9.17 -5.59 -15.71
CA LEU A 219 10.09 -5.32 -14.61
C LEU A 219 10.54 -6.62 -13.94
N GLN A 220 9.58 -7.46 -13.55
CA GLN A 220 9.89 -8.77 -12.95
C GLN A 220 10.79 -9.63 -13.85
N LYS A 221 10.47 -9.70 -15.15
CA LYS A 221 11.27 -10.48 -16.10
C LYS A 221 12.72 -9.97 -16.19
N ARG A 222 12.92 -8.65 -16.23
CA ARG A 222 14.26 -8.05 -16.33
C ARG A 222 15.08 -8.21 -15.07
N THR A 223 14.46 -8.06 -13.90
CA THR A 223 15.16 -8.04 -12.61
C THR A 223 15.10 -9.38 -11.88
N ARG A 224 14.28 -10.32 -12.34
CA ARG A 224 13.93 -11.56 -11.63
C ARG A 224 13.34 -11.30 -10.25
N ALA A 225 12.63 -10.18 -10.09
CA ALA A 225 12.10 -9.74 -8.82
C ALA A 225 11.13 -10.74 -8.20
N LYS A 226 11.18 -10.83 -6.88
CA LYS A 226 10.09 -11.38 -6.07
C LYS A 226 8.99 -10.33 -6.01
N VAL A 227 7.75 -10.72 -6.33
CA VAL A 227 6.61 -9.82 -6.37
C VAL A 227 5.74 -10.06 -5.14
N VAL A 228 5.54 -9.01 -4.35
CA VAL A 228 4.70 -9.01 -3.15
C VAL A 228 3.41 -8.28 -3.47
N LEU A 229 2.28 -8.98 -3.31
CA LEU A 229 0.95 -8.47 -3.63
C LEU A 229 0.35 -7.75 -2.41
N GLY A 230 -0.45 -6.71 -2.64
CA GLY A 230 -0.89 -5.79 -1.59
C GLY A 230 -1.70 -6.44 -0.46
N HIS A 231 -2.59 -7.40 -0.78
CA HIS A 231 -3.53 -7.97 0.20
C HIS A 231 -3.57 -9.50 0.22
N CYS A 232 -2.55 -10.16 -0.32
CA CYS A 232 -2.58 -11.60 -0.55
C CYS A 232 -2.06 -12.42 0.65
N TRP A 233 -2.93 -13.15 1.31
CA TRP A 233 -2.56 -14.06 2.39
C TRP A 233 -1.55 -15.12 1.98
N ASP A 234 -1.68 -15.66 0.77
CA ASP A 234 -0.76 -16.70 0.31
C ASP A 234 0.67 -16.16 0.17
N THR A 235 0.81 -14.90 -0.29
CA THR A 235 2.13 -14.25 -0.36
C THR A 235 2.78 -14.16 1.01
N ILE A 236 2.01 -13.80 2.05
CA ILE A 236 2.52 -13.68 3.41
C ILE A 236 2.92 -15.03 3.99
N ARG A 237 2.16 -16.08 3.71
CA ARG A 237 2.51 -17.43 4.13
C ARG A 237 3.76 -17.96 3.44
N GLU A 238 3.91 -17.67 2.14
CA GLU A 238 5.12 -18.02 1.38
C GLU A 238 6.36 -17.29 1.90
N LEU A 239 6.20 -16.06 2.43
CA LEU A 239 7.26 -15.28 3.04
C LEU A 239 7.52 -15.65 4.51
N ASP A 240 6.62 -16.46 5.13
CA ASP A 240 6.71 -16.86 6.53
C ASP A 240 6.73 -15.68 7.51
N VAL A 241 5.88 -14.68 7.24
CA VAL A 241 5.76 -13.46 8.08
C VAL A 241 4.37 -13.30 8.72
N GLU A 242 3.55 -14.36 8.70
CA GLU A 242 2.18 -14.32 9.26
C GLU A 242 2.16 -14.02 10.77
N PHE A 243 3.17 -14.49 11.50
CA PHE A 243 3.18 -14.43 12.97
C PHE A 243 4.33 -13.61 13.56
N ALA A 244 5.32 -13.26 12.78
CA ALA A 244 6.45 -12.45 13.23
C ALA A 244 7.12 -11.72 12.06
N PRO A 245 7.66 -10.51 12.28
CA PRO A 245 8.49 -9.84 11.29
C PRO A 245 9.69 -10.70 10.89
N ARG A 246 10.08 -10.63 9.63
CA ARG A 246 11.27 -11.29 9.10
C ARG A 246 12.10 -10.29 8.30
N ALA A 247 13.40 -10.28 8.54
CA ALA A 247 14.33 -9.46 7.78
C ALA A 247 14.87 -10.22 6.56
N TYR A 248 15.11 -9.47 5.48
CA TYR A 248 15.75 -9.90 4.24
C TYR A 248 16.84 -8.91 3.88
N GLU A 249 18.02 -9.41 3.48
CA GLU A 249 19.19 -8.62 3.10
C GLU A 249 19.54 -8.74 1.62
#